data_fe8f77787a83e897ea70a8f7dd316b9f
#
_entry.id   fe8f77787a83e897ea70a8f7dd316b9f
#
_cell.length_a   1.000
_cell.length_b   1.000
_cell.length_c   1.000
_cell.angle_alpha   90.00
_cell.angle_beta   90.00
_cell.angle_gamma   90.00
#
_symmetry.space_group_name_H-M   'P 1'
#
loop_
_entity.id
_entity.type
_entity.pdbx_description
1 polymer ?
#
loop_
_entity_poly.entity_id
_entity_poly.type
_entity_poly.pdbx_seq_one_letter_code
_entity_poly.pdbx_strand_id
1 'polypeptide(L)'
;MENDRSEKFDREAVEEIGGELYRENNVWKITETGMAKVEEMECQWMMALDERGNVVWEWRLPEEFARSYSLQDVAGFSRWYLHDYPVAVWRSGNLLLVTGLDMHTIMRISEMMPISNISGIPAYISLAFTVNLVLILFFVLFLGYRFYRALKPVGKGIESLVEQEPLCLREKGMAGDLARKLNRVSDILQEQKKKLSRRDQARTEWISGVSHDIRTPLALILGYSDRLKKDESLSKDARKSAEIICGQSLIIRQLIDDLNLTSKLAYQAQPLKKSLCSPAQILRECAADMYNEETGEEVAEENTDIELIIDPETEKVKITADAGLLKRALRNLIGNSVRHNPGGCRVTVRLYIKEKQIVWEVRDSGKGIPEAVVENMDSQTEKIHIMGLRLVRQIAKAHGGNLVFCRRETGCYDAEMVICMDKNTNI
;
A
#
# COMPACT_ATOMS: atom_id res chain seq x y z
N MET A 1 42.09 -34.34 -9.93
CA MET A 1 43.02 -35.48 -9.90
C MET A 1 42.70 -36.57 -10.94
N GLU A 2 41.91 -36.27 -11.97
CA GLU A 2 41.49 -37.26 -12.99
C GLU A 2 42.03 -36.97 -14.41
N ASN A 3 42.76 -35.88 -14.54
CA ASN A 3 43.30 -35.44 -15.86
C ASN A 3 44.73 -35.93 -16.15
N ASP A 4 45.28 -36.75 -15.28
CA ASP A 4 46.73 -37.13 -15.34
C ASP A 4 46.95 -38.57 -15.94
N ARG A 5 45.88 -39.32 -16.24
CA ARG A 5 46.04 -40.70 -16.72
C ARG A 5 46.13 -40.83 -18.24
N SER A 6 45.68 -39.84 -19.00
CA SER A 6 45.76 -39.88 -20.47
C SER A 6 47.18 -39.46 -20.97
N GLU A 7 47.91 -38.68 -20.18
CA GLU A 7 49.30 -38.29 -20.53
C GLU A 7 50.33 -39.38 -20.28
N LYS A 8 50.03 -40.39 -19.40
CA LYS A 8 50.97 -41.46 -19.09
C LYS A 8 51.18 -42.50 -20.22
N PHE A 9 50.30 -42.49 -21.23
CA PHE A 9 50.44 -43.36 -22.39
C PHE A 9 50.81 -42.55 -23.63
N ASP A 10 51.96 -41.88 -23.53
CA ASP A 10 52.47 -41.07 -24.62
C ASP A 10 53.33 -41.96 -25.57
N ARG A 11 53.22 -41.68 -26.86
CA ARG A 11 54.03 -42.25 -27.94
C ARG A 11 55.53 -42.16 -27.64
N GLU A 12 55.98 -41.03 -27.05
CA GLU A 12 57.36 -40.79 -26.72
C GLU A 12 57.89 -41.80 -25.68
N ALA A 13 57.07 -42.14 -24.67
CA ALA A 13 57.44 -43.14 -23.65
C ALA A 13 57.68 -44.50 -24.23
N VAL A 14 56.85 -44.96 -25.18
CA VAL A 14 57.03 -46.26 -25.86
C VAL A 14 58.26 -46.22 -26.76
N GLU A 15 58.53 -45.12 -27.44
CA GLU A 15 59.70 -44.95 -28.29
C GLU A 15 61.02 -44.92 -27.46
N GLU A 16 61.01 -44.28 -26.32
CA GLU A 16 62.10 -44.30 -25.38
C GLU A 16 62.43 -45.70 -24.82
N ILE A 17 61.39 -46.44 -24.40
CA ILE A 17 61.47 -47.83 -23.94
C ILE A 17 62.12 -48.71 -25.03
N GLY A 18 61.74 -48.53 -26.26
CA GLY A 18 62.31 -49.25 -27.38
C GLY A 18 63.73 -48.91 -27.65
N GLY A 19 64.19 -47.69 -27.38
CA GLY A 19 65.54 -47.26 -27.49
C GLY A 19 66.48 -47.87 -26.40
N GLU A 20 65.88 -48.32 -25.29
CA GLU A 20 66.61 -48.96 -24.17
C GLU A 20 66.75 -50.49 -24.33
N LEU A 21 66.17 -51.06 -25.40
CA LEU A 21 66.33 -52.46 -25.75
C LEU A 21 67.67 -52.66 -26.51
N TYR A 22 68.56 -53.53 -25.99
CA TYR A 22 69.83 -53.85 -26.61
C TYR A 22 69.99 -55.38 -26.77
N ARG A 23 70.95 -55.77 -27.63
CA ARG A 23 71.22 -57.21 -27.90
C ARG A 23 72.51 -57.62 -27.33
N GLU A 24 72.51 -58.57 -26.38
CA GLU A 24 73.68 -59.14 -25.77
C GLU A 24 73.69 -60.68 -25.92
N ASN A 25 74.74 -61.24 -26.44
CA ASN A 25 74.85 -62.73 -26.67
C ASN A 25 73.67 -63.31 -27.44
N ASN A 26 73.15 -62.60 -28.44
CA ASN A 26 72.04 -62.99 -29.26
C ASN A 26 70.66 -62.98 -28.55
N VAL A 27 70.55 -62.42 -27.33
CA VAL A 27 69.33 -62.28 -26.57
C VAL A 27 69.03 -60.77 -26.40
N TRP A 28 67.79 -60.38 -26.56
CA TRP A 28 67.38 -58.99 -26.29
C TRP A 28 67.17 -58.79 -24.80
N LYS A 29 67.76 -57.71 -24.29
CA LYS A 29 67.65 -57.26 -22.91
C LYS A 29 67.23 -55.79 -22.88
N ILE A 30 66.70 -55.38 -21.77
CA ILE A 30 66.36 -53.99 -21.52
C ILE A 30 67.27 -53.41 -20.43
N THR A 31 67.67 -52.16 -20.46
CA THR A 31 68.43 -51.48 -19.43
C THR A 31 67.59 -51.31 -18.15
N GLU A 32 68.25 -51.04 -16.99
CA GLU A 32 67.59 -50.75 -15.73
C GLU A 32 66.69 -49.49 -15.85
N THR A 33 67.13 -48.49 -16.59
CA THR A 33 66.36 -47.29 -16.92
C THR A 33 65.17 -47.55 -17.77
N GLY A 34 65.33 -48.45 -18.74
CA GLY A 34 64.22 -48.89 -19.58
C GLY A 34 63.16 -49.69 -18.80
N MET A 35 63.59 -50.56 -17.86
CA MET A 35 62.67 -51.31 -17.01
C MET A 35 61.85 -50.39 -16.07
N ALA A 36 62.53 -49.39 -15.47
CA ALA A 36 61.83 -48.40 -14.64
C ALA A 36 60.73 -47.66 -15.43
N LYS A 37 61.01 -47.31 -16.70
CA LYS A 37 59.97 -46.68 -17.60
C LYS A 37 58.86 -47.63 -17.93
N VAL A 38 59.10 -48.94 -18.14
CA VAL A 38 58.03 -49.94 -18.36
C VAL A 38 57.13 -50.06 -17.14
N GLU A 39 57.69 -50.04 -15.94
CA GLU A 39 56.92 -50.09 -14.69
C GLU A 39 56.09 -48.80 -14.45
N GLU A 40 56.61 -47.64 -14.82
CA GLU A 40 55.94 -46.33 -14.70
C GLU A 40 54.76 -46.21 -15.67
N MET A 41 54.81 -46.92 -16.84
CA MET A 41 53.78 -46.85 -17.88
C MET A 41 52.41 -47.51 -17.48
N GLU A 42 52.37 -48.18 -16.33
CA GLU A 42 51.10 -48.87 -15.87
C GLU A 42 50.49 -49.83 -16.88
N CYS A 43 51.28 -50.37 -17.81
CA CYS A 43 50.79 -51.41 -18.73
C CYS A 43 50.71 -52.78 -18.06
N GLN A 44 49.82 -53.66 -18.53
CA GLN A 44 49.63 -55.01 -17.98
C GLN A 44 50.79 -55.95 -18.42
N TRP A 45 51.18 -55.83 -19.67
CA TRP A 45 52.28 -56.59 -20.26
C TRP A 45 52.85 -55.84 -21.46
N MET A 46 54.07 -56.23 -21.86
CA MET A 46 54.74 -55.69 -23.04
C MET A 46 55.53 -56.78 -23.74
N MET A 47 55.57 -56.76 -25.08
CA MET A 47 56.44 -57.64 -25.88
C MET A 47 57.08 -56.86 -27.02
N ALA A 48 58.21 -57.34 -27.47
CA ALA A 48 58.91 -56.84 -28.67
C ALA A 48 58.95 -57.97 -29.72
N LEU A 49 58.47 -57.63 -30.93
CA LEU A 49 58.46 -58.53 -32.08
C LEU A 49 59.62 -58.14 -33.02
N ASP A 50 60.27 -59.16 -33.63
CA ASP A 50 61.26 -58.95 -34.70
C ASP A 50 60.51 -58.75 -36.08
N GLU A 51 61.30 -58.53 -37.13
CA GLU A 51 60.79 -58.37 -38.51
C GLU A 51 60.04 -59.59 -39.02
N ARG A 52 60.23 -60.77 -38.43
CA ARG A 52 59.51 -62.01 -38.76
C ARG A 52 58.28 -62.24 -37.86
N GLY A 53 57.99 -61.33 -36.92
CA GLY A 53 56.89 -61.44 -36.00
C GLY A 53 57.16 -62.35 -34.80
N ASN A 54 58.38 -62.77 -34.53
CA ASN A 54 58.71 -63.57 -33.34
C ASN A 54 58.84 -62.66 -32.13
N VAL A 55 58.36 -63.11 -30.96
CA VAL A 55 58.60 -62.45 -29.67
C VAL A 55 60.07 -62.64 -29.31
N VAL A 56 60.81 -61.53 -29.29
CA VAL A 56 62.29 -61.52 -28.99
C VAL A 56 62.62 -60.96 -27.59
N TRP A 57 61.67 -60.27 -27.00
CA TRP A 57 61.71 -59.76 -25.63
C TRP A 57 60.30 -59.68 -25.07
N GLU A 58 60.07 -59.91 -23.78
CA GLU A 58 58.83 -59.85 -23.08
C GLU A 58 58.92 -59.38 -21.65
N TRP A 59 57.85 -58.75 -21.17
CA TRP A 59 57.65 -58.33 -19.77
C TRP A 59 56.22 -58.64 -19.35
N ARG A 60 56.05 -59.47 -18.33
CA ARG A 60 54.75 -59.95 -17.82
C ARG A 60 53.80 -60.50 -18.89
N LEU A 61 54.36 -61.05 -19.98
CA LEU A 61 53.52 -61.58 -21.05
C LEU A 61 52.83 -62.85 -20.56
N PRO A 62 51.48 -62.97 -20.63
CA PRO A 62 50.77 -64.18 -20.23
C PRO A 62 51.19 -65.39 -21.03
N GLU A 63 51.20 -66.60 -20.40
CA GLU A 63 51.63 -67.85 -21.05
C GLU A 63 50.78 -68.26 -22.24
N GLU A 64 49.53 -67.85 -22.31
CA GLU A 64 48.58 -68.09 -23.37
C GLU A 64 48.89 -67.36 -24.69
N PHE A 65 49.81 -66.42 -24.70
CA PHE A 65 50.12 -65.64 -25.88
C PHE A 65 51.06 -66.37 -26.81
N ALA A 66 50.80 -66.25 -28.14
CA ALA A 66 51.65 -66.87 -29.14
C ALA A 66 53.06 -66.28 -29.11
N ARG A 67 54.05 -67.14 -29.42
CA ARG A 67 55.45 -66.72 -29.51
C ARG A 67 55.86 -66.20 -30.89
N SER A 68 54.95 -66.25 -31.86
CA SER A 68 55.13 -65.73 -33.22
C SER A 68 53.77 -65.27 -33.76
N TYR A 69 53.75 -64.14 -34.40
CA TYR A 69 52.58 -63.52 -34.98
C TYR A 69 52.76 -63.23 -36.46
N SER A 70 51.83 -63.63 -37.30
CA SER A 70 51.82 -63.28 -38.71
C SER A 70 51.58 -61.77 -38.93
N LEU A 71 51.90 -61.30 -40.15
CA LEU A 71 51.57 -59.92 -40.52
C LEU A 71 50.04 -59.63 -40.40
N GLN A 72 49.23 -60.64 -40.61
CA GLN A 72 47.76 -60.52 -40.49
C GLN A 72 47.35 -60.37 -39.03
N ASP A 73 47.97 -61.17 -38.14
CA ASP A 73 47.72 -61.04 -36.68
C ASP A 73 48.11 -59.67 -36.16
N VAL A 74 49.32 -59.22 -36.54
CA VAL A 74 49.82 -57.90 -36.16
C VAL A 74 48.93 -56.80 -36.68
N ALA A 75 48.48 -56.87 -37.95
CA ALA A 75 47.56 -55.89 -38.53
C ALA A 75 46.16 -55.93 -37.85
N GLY A 76 45.75 -57.11 -37.40
CA GLY A 76 44.49 -57.28 -36.64
C GLY A 76 44.56 -56.62 -35.29
N PHE A 77 45.47 -57.04 -34.41
CA PHE A 77 45.52 -56.50 -33.04
C PHE A 77 46.02 -55.07 -32.97
N SER A 78 46.83 -54.61 -33.92
CA SER A 78 47.24 -53.21 -33.95
C SER A 78 46.07 -52.22 -34.06
N ARG A 79 44.98 -52.66 -34.62
CA ARG A 79 43.75 -51.85 -34.73
C ARG A 79 42.78 -52.10 -33.59
N TRP A 80 42.89 -53.23 -32.87
CA TRP A 80 41.85 -53.72 -32.00
C TRP A 80 42.40 -54.20 -30.65
N TYR A 81 42.08 -55.40 -30.27
CA TYR A 81 42.45 -56.05 -29.03
C TYR A 81 43.28 -57.30 -29.33
N LEU A 82 44.17 -57.66 -28.44
CA LEU A 82 44.83 -58.93 -28.40
C LEU A 82 44.48 -59.63 -27.09
N HIS A 83 43.71 -60.78 -27.18
CA HIS A 83 43.18 -61.48 -26.01
C HIS A 83 42.49 -60.54 -25.00
N ASP A 84 41.48 -59.76 -25.42
CA ASP A 84 40.71 -58.81 -24.62
C ASP A 84 41.50 -57.58 -24.08
N TYR A 85 42.80 -57.52 -24.29
CA TYR A 85 43.61 -56.34 -23.94
C TYR A 85 43.60 -55.33 -25.08
N PRO A 86 43.25 -54.07 -24.81
CA PRO A 86 43.49 -52.98 -25.74
C PRO A 86 45.02 -52.85 -25.95
N VAL A 87 45.49 -52.91 -27.19
CA VAL A 87 46.91 -52.88 -27.46
C VAL A 87 47.34 -51.60 -28.15
N ALA A 88 48.49 -51.08 -27.76
CA ALA A 88 49.21 -50.06 -28.50
C ALA A 88 50.43 -50.69 -29.15
N VAL A 89 50.62 -50.36 -30.42
CA VAL A 89 51.71 -50.93 -31.23
C VAL A 89 52.59 -49.79 -31.74
N TRP A 90 53.88 -49.89 -31.50
CA TRP A 90 54.83 -48.88 -31.91
C TRP A 90 56.11 -49.45 -32.48
N ARG A 91 56.66 -48.83 -33.49
CA ARG A 91 57.90 -49.23 -34.08
C ARG A 91 59.07 -48.59 -33.39
N SER A 92 60.08 -49.37 -32.92
CA SER A 92 61.33 -48.89 -32.39
C SER A 92 62.50 -49.60 -33.14
N GLY A 93 63.14 -48.87 -33.99
CA GLY A 93 64.18 -49.44 -34.85
C GLY A 93 63.70 -50.62 -35.73
N ASN A 94 64.24 -51.80 -35.55
CA ASN A 94 63.84 -53.05 -36.25
C ASN A 94 62.89 -53.91 -35.41
N LEU A 95 62.45 -53.41 -34.28
CA LEU A 95 61.49 -54.08 -33.43
C LEU A 95 60.12 -53.39 -33.48
N LEU A 96 59.10 -54.17 -33.24
CA LEU A 96 57.74 -53.71 -33.03
C LEU A 96 57.41 -53.94 -31.55
N LEU A 97 57.27 -52.90 -30.80
CA LEU A 97 56.80 -52.95 -29.40
C LEU A 97 55.28 -53.05 -29.40
N VAL A 98 54.75 -53.98 -28.63
CA VAL A 98 53.32 -54.17 -28.39
C VAL A 98 53.07 -54.11 -26.90
N THR A 99 52.21 -53.22 -26.50
CA THR A 99 51.89 -52.94 -25.09
C THR A 99 50.41 -53.28 -24.87
N GLY A 100 50.14 -54.12 -23.90
CA GLY A 100 48.77 -54.43 -23.45
C GLY A 100 48.32 -53.54 -22.33
N LEU A 101 47.19 -52.89 -22.51
CA LEU A 101 46.62 -51.95 -21.57
C LEU A 101 45.48 -52.58 -20.75
N ASP A 102 45.15 -52.00 -19.61
CA ASP A 102 44.08 -52.52 -18.79
C ASP A 102 42.69 -52.26 -19.45
N MET A 103 41.95 -53.35 -19.68
CA MET A 103 40.64 -53.36 -20.30
C MET A 103 39.58 -52.63 -19.45
N HIS A 104 39.80 -52.45 -18.15
CA HIS A 104 38.86 -51.77 -17.26
C HIS A 104 39.06 -50.25 -17.19
N THR A 105 40.21 -49.79 -17.63
CA THR A 105 40.59 -48.35 -17.59
C THR A 105 40.60 -47.69 -18.96
N ILE A 106 40.91 -48.47 -20.02
CA ILE A 106 41.06 -47.96 -21.38
C ILE A 106 40.15 -48.73 -22.35
N MET A 107 39.30 -48.00 -23.00
CA MET A 107 38.48 -48.50 -24.07
C MET A 107 38.95 -47.97 -25.42
N ARG A 108 39.27 -48.81 -26.34
CA ARG A 108 39.68 -48.43 -27.69
C ARG A 108 38.45 -48.30 -28.59
N ILE A 109 38.21 -47.12 -29.10
CA ILE A 109 37.15 -46.83 -30.06
C ILE A 109 37.80 -46.80 -31.45
N SER A 110 37.53 -47.82 -32.25
CA SER A 110 38.16 -48.02 -33.59
C SER A 110 37.23 -47.65 -34.76
N GLU A 111 36.33 -46.71 -34.60
CA GLU A 111 35.51 -46.25 -35.71
C GLU A 111 36.09 -45.00 -36.40
N MET A 112 36.24 -45.09 -37.74
CA MET A 112 36.52 -43.89 -38.54
C MET A 112 35.30 -43.01 -38.54
N MET A 113 35.32 -41.91 -37.81
CA MET A 113 34.27 -40.92 -37.85
C MET A 113 34.37 -40.04 -39.09
N PRO A 114 33.29 -39.89 -39.91
CA PRO A 114 33.29 -38.90 -40.97
C PRO A 114 33.54 -37.48 -40.41
N ILE A 115 34.38 -36.74 -41.06
CA ILE A 115 34.70 -35.31 -40.67
C ILE A 115 33.38 -34.48 -40.61
N SER A 116 32.37 -34.84 -41.45
CA SER A 116 31.06 -34.19 -41.42
C SER A 116 30.36 -34.27 -40.04
N ASN A 117 30.58 -35.36 -39.29
CA ASN A 117 29.99 -35.51 -37.96
C ASN A 117 30.67 -34.56 -36.95
N ILE A 118 31.96 -34.37 -37.08
CA ILE A 118 32.74 -33.46 -36.21
C ILE A 118 32.44 -32.01 -36.59
N SER A 119 32.35 -31.68 -37.88
CA SER A 119 32.06 -30.31 -38.34
C SER A 119 30.61 -29.88 -38.00
N GLY A 120 29.69 -30.81 -37.79
CA GLY A 120 28.31 -30.53 -37.37
C GLY A 120 28.14 -30.26 -35.87
N ILE A 121 29.08 -30.70 -35.03
CA ILE A 121 29.00 -30.55 -33.56
C ILE A 121 28.74 -29.11 -33.13
N PRO A 122 29.41 -28.06 -33.61
CA PRO A 122 29.15 -26.67 -33.22
C PRO A 122 27.73 -26.23 -33.53
N ALA A 123 27.16 -26.69 -34.65
CA ALA A 123 25.78 -26.38 -35.01
C ALA A 123 24.77 -27.00 -34.05
N TYR A 124 24.98 -28.27 -33.66
CA TYR A 124 24.11 -28.92 -32.68
C TYR A 124 24.21 -28.29 -31.29
N ILE A 125 25.42 -27.91 -30.88
CA ILE A 125 25.63 -27.21 -29.62
C ILE A 125 24.91 -25.82 -29.65
N SER A 126 25.07 -25.08 -30.73
CA SER A 126 24.39 -23.78 -30.92
C SER A 126 22.86 -23.93 -30.90
N LEU A 127 22.34 -24.96 -31.59
CA LEU A 127 20.91 -25.28 -31.59
C LEU A 127 20.41 -25.61 -30.17
N ALA A 128 21.15 -26.44 -29.44
CA ALA A 128 20.81 -26.82 -28.07
C ALA A 128 20.82 -25.58 -27.13
N PHE A 129 21.80 -24.70 -27.29
CA PHE A 129 21.83 -23.44 -26.53
C PHE A 129 20.66 -22.51 -26.84
N THR A 130 20.30 -22.35 -28.13
CA THR A 130 19.18 -21.50 -28.53
C THR A 130 17.86 -22.06 -28.04
N VAL A 131 17.63 -23.37 -28.14
CA VAL A 131 16.43 -24.01 -27.58
C VAL A 131 16.32 -23.84 -26.09
N ASN A 132 17.41 -24.05 -25.35
CA ASN A 132 17.45 -23.83 -23.89
C ASN A 132 17.14 -22.35 -23.53
N LEU A 133 17.74 -21.39 -24.25
CA LEU A 133 17.49 -19.97 -24.03
C LEU A 133 16.02 -19.62 -24.24
N VAL A 134 15.40 -20.13 -25.31
CA VAL A 134 13.96 -19.92 -25.59
C VAL A 134 13.09 -20.54 -24.50
N LEU A 135 13.42 -21.74 -24.03
CA LEU A 135 12.69 -22.41 -22.95
C LEU A 135 12.80 -21.62 -21.63
N ILE A 136 13.98 -21.14 -21.29
CA ILE A 136 14.19 -20.31 -20.10
C ILE A 136 13.36 -19.01 -20.20
N LEU A 137 13.43 -18.33 -21.35
CA LEU A 137 12.68 -17.10 -21.59
C LEU A 137 11.17 -17.35 -21.48
N PHE A 138 10.67 -18.41 -22.09
CA PHE A 138 9.26 -18.83 -22.00
C PHE A 138 8.85 -19.07 -20.54
N PHE A 139 9.68 -19.78 -19.78
CA PHE A 139 9.40 -20.11 -18.39
C PHE A 139 9.39 -18.87 -17.48
N VAL A 140 10.33 -17.94 -17.69
CA VAL A 140 10.39 -16.66 -16.98
C VAL A 140 9.14 -15.81 -17.27
N LEU A 141 8.76 -15.68 -18.55
CA LEU A 141 7.57 -14.94 -18.95
C LEU A 141 6.28 -15.58 -18.41
N PHE A 142 6.19 -16.89 -18.45
CA PHE A 142 5.05 -17.63 -17.91
C PHE A 142 4.90 -17.46 -16.39
N LEU A 143 6.00 -17.60 -15.64
CA LEU A 143 6.00 -17.36 -14.20
C LEU A 143 5.69 -15.91 -13.87
N GLY A 144 6.30 -14.97 -14.58
CA GLY A 144 6.05 -13.54 -14.43
C GLY A 144 4.58 -13.19 -14.65
N TYR A 145 3.98 -13.73 -15.71
CA TYR A 145 2.56 -13.54 -15.99
C TYR A 145 1.67 -14.14 -14.90
N ARG A 146 1.97 -15.36 -14.45
CA ARG A 146 1.23 -16.00 -13.34
C ARG A 146 1.34 -15.19 -12.05
N PHE A 147 2.52 -14.67 -11.74
CA PHE A 147 2.77 -13.85 -10.56
C PHE A 147 2.00 -12.52 -10.64
N TYR A 148 2.12 -11.83 -11.79
CA TYR A 148 1.36 -10.59 -12.04
C TYR A 148 -0.15 -10.80 -11.87
N ARG A 149 -0.69 -11.86 -12.47
CA ARG A 149 -2.12 -12.19 -12.38
C ARG A 149 -2.56 -12.51 -10.94
N ALA A 150 -1.68 -13.12 -10.14
CA ALA A 150 -1.95 -13.42 -8.73
C ALA A 150 -1.94 -12.15 -7.84
N LEU A 151 -1.09 -11.16 -8.15
CA LEU A 151 -0.96 -9.93 -7.36
C LEU A 151 -1.97 -8.84 -7.75
N LYS A 152 -2.45 -8.82 -8.99
CA LYS A 152 -3.40 -7.80 -9.46
C LYS A 152 -4.64 -7.62 -8.57
N PRO A 153 -5.32 -8.69 -8.07
CA PRO A 153 -6.44 -8.54 -7.14
C PRO A 153 -6.04 -7.95 -5.79
N VAL A 154 -4.81 -8.22 -5.34
CA VAL A 154 -4.27 -7.68 -4.09
C VAL A 154 -4.08 -6.17 -4.18
N GLY A 155 -3.52 -5.68 -5.30
CA GLY A 155 -3.38 -4.24 -5.56
C GLY A 155 -4.72 -3.51 -5.52
N LYS A 156 -5.74 -4.04 -6.23
CA LYS A 156 -7.11 -3.51 -6.18
C LYS A 156 -7.71 -3.57 -4.78
N GLY A 157 -7.42 -4.65 -4.03
CA GLY A 157 -7.90 -4.77 -2.66
C GLY A 157 -7.33 -3.71 -1.71
N ILE A 158 -6.09 -3.28 -1.94
CA ILE A 158 -5.50 -2.18 -1.16
C ILE A 158 -6.21 -0.86 -1.47
N GLU A 159 -6.56 -0.59 -2.73
CA GLU A 159 -7.35 0.60 -3.10
C GLU A 159 -8.71 0.59 -2.42
N SER A 160 -9.44 -0.55 -2.46
CA SER A 160 -10.72 -0.69 -1.75
C SER A 160 -10.60 -0.49 -0.23
N LEU A 161 -9.48 -0.91 0.39
CA LEU A 161 -9.25 -0.65 1.82
C LEU A 161 -9.04 0.84 2.12
N VAL A 162 -8.39 1.59 1.23
CA VAL A 162 -8.23 3.05 1.36
C VAL A 162 -9.61 3.74 1.27
N GLU A 163 -10.49 3.25 0.41
CA GLU A 163 -11.87 3.74 0.27
C GLU A 163 -12.80 3.23 1.38
N GLN A 164 -12.27 2.44 2.33
CA GLN A 164 -13.02 1.84 3.44
C GLN A 164 -14.15 0.90 3.02
N GLU A 165 -14.05 0.32 1.83
CA GLU A 165 -14.98 -0.69 1.35
C GLU A 165 -14.65 -2.08 1.91
N PRO A 166 -15.66 -2.96 2.10
CA PRO A 166 -15.43 -4.32 2.56
C PRO A 166 -14.65 -5.11 1.49
N LEU A 167 -13.56 -5.75 1.90
CA LEU A 167 -12.70 -6.54 1.03
C LEU A 167 -12.91 -8.03 1.26
N CYS A 168 -13.05 -8.79 0.15
CA CYS A 168 -13.09 -10.25 0.18
C CYS A 168 -12.23 -10.81 -0.96
N LEU A 169 -10.95 -11.04 -0.70
CA LEU A 169 -10.02 -11.66 -1.66
C LEU A 169 -10.01 -13.18 -1.52
N ARG A 170 -9.82 -13.87 -2.63
CA ARG A 170 -9.68 -15.33 -2.66
C ARG A 170 -8.34 -15.75 -2.03
N GLU A 171 -8.39 -16.55 -0.97
CA GLU A 171 -7.24 -16.97 -0.15
C GLU A 171 -6.50 -18.20 -0.70
N LYS A 172 -6.49 -18.41 -2.02
CA LYS A 172 -5.86 -19.56 -2.67
C LYS A 172 -4.79 -19.12 -3.66
N GLY A 173 -3.76 -19.96 -3.81
CA GLY A 173 -2.67 -19.74 -4.79
C GLY A 173 -1.49 -18.96 -4.20
N MET A 174 -0.62 -18.43 -5.08
CA MET A 174 0.67 -17.80 -4.71
C MET A 174 0.51 -16.55 -3.81
N ALA A 175 -0.58 -15.82 -3.95
CA ALA A 175 -0.89 -14.65 -3.12
C ALA A 175 -1.89 -14.94 -1.99
N GLY A 176 -2.23 -16.21 -1.73
CA GLY A 176 -3.28 -16.59 -0.79
C GLY A 176 -3.03 -16.15 0.65
N ASP A 177 -1.79 -16.21 1.11
CA ASP A 177 -1.43 -15.77 2.47
C ASP A 177 -1.54 -14.24 2.63
N LEU A 178 -1.14 -13.50 1.59
CA LEU A 178 -1.29 -12.05 1.56
C LEU A 178 -2.77 -11.64 1.48
N ALA A 179 -3.57 -12.35 0.67
CA ALA A 179 -5.02 -12.15 0.59
C ALA A 179 -5.70 -12.38 1.95
N ARG A 180 -5.31 -13.44 2.69
CA ARG A 180 -5.82 -13.73 4.04
C ARG A 180 -5.49 -12.61 5.02
N LYS A 181 -4.24 -12.10 5.01
CA LYS A 181 -3.84 -10.99 5.88
C LYS A 181 -4.63 -9.71 5.57
N LEU A 182 -4.85 -9.40 4.28
CA LEU A 182 -5.64 -8.24 3.87
C LEU A 182 -7.12 -8.39 4.24
N ASN A 183 -7.74 -9.57 4.04
CA ASN A 183 -9.09 -9.85 4.48
C ASN A 183 -9.24 -9.62 5.99
N ARG A 184 -8.27 -10.13 6.78
CA ARG A 184 -8.27 -9.93 8.24
C ARG A 184 -8.14 -8.45 8.62
N VAL A 185 -7.31 -7.67 7.94
CA VAL A 185 -7.21 -6.21 8.16
C VAL A 185 -8.53 -5.53 7.81
N SER A 186 -9.17 -5.91 6.69
CA SER A 186 -10.50 -5.43 6.31
C SER A 186 -11.53 -5.69 7.39
N ASP A 187 -11.59 -6.93 7.93
CA ASP A 187 -12.53 -7.30 8.98
C ASP A 187 -12.32 -6.47 10.25
N ILE A 188 -11.06 -6.27 10.66
CA ILE A 188 -10.72 -5.44 11.81
C ILE A 188 -11.16 -3.99 11.60
N LEU A 189 -10.89 -3.42 10.42
CA LEU A 189 -11.30 -2.05 10.09
C LEU A 189 -12.83 -1.90 10.08
N GLN A 190 -13.54 -2.87 9.51
CA GLN A 190 -15.00 -2.89 9.50
C GLN A 190 -15.57 -3.02 10.92
N GLU A 191 -14.99 -3.86 11.75
CA GLU A 191 -15.40 -4.00 13.15
C GLU A 191 -15.14 -2.71 13.94
N GLN A 192 -13.98 -2.07 13.77
CA GLN A 192 -13.68 -0.78 14.38
C GLN A 192 -14.65 0.31 13.93
N LYS A 193 -14.92 0.42 12.62
CA LYS A 193 -15.90 1.34 12.07
C LYS A 193 -17.29 1.13 12.67
N LYS A 194 -17.71 -0.12 12.81
CA LYS A 194 -18.98 -0.49 13.41
C LYS A 194 -19.04 -0.17 14.92
N LYS A 195 -17.96 -0.41 15.65
CA LYS A 195 -17.85 -0.02 17.06
C LYS A 195 -17.90 1.49 17.25
N LEU A 196 -17.19 2.23 16.39
CA LEU A 196 -17.19 3.70 16.40
C LEU A 196 -18.61 4.25 16.12
N SER A 197 -19.26 3.77 15.07
CA SER A 197 -20.63 4.14 14.72
C SER A 197 -21.63 3.85 15.84
N ARG A 198 -21.53 2.66 16.49
CA ARG A 198 -22.40 2.32 17.63
C ARG A 198 -22.15 3.25 18.83
N ARG A 199 -20.89 3.58 19.11
CA ARG A 199 -20.56 4.51 20.20
C ARG A 199 -21.14 5.90 19.92
N ASP A 200 -21.02 6.38 18.69
CA ASP A 200 -21.50 7.69 18.26
C ASP A 200 -23.05 7.75 18.29
N GLN A 201 -23.70 6.68 17.87
CA GLN A 201 -25.16 6.55 17.97
C GLN A 201 -25.60 6.55 19.44
N ALA A 202 -24.98 5.73 20.28
CA ALA A 202 -25.31 5.68 21.73
C ALA A 202 -25.12 7.04 22.40
N ARG A 203 -24.06 7.79 22.05
CA ARG A 203 -23.84 9.15 22.56
C ARG A 203 -24.94 10.10 22.11
N THR A 204 -25.37 10.02 20.86
CA THR A 204 -26.46 10.86 20.34
C THR A 204 -27.79 10.54 21.00
N GLU A 205 -28.09 9.25 21.20
CA GLU A 205 -29.30 8.79 21.92
C GLU A 205 -29.29 9.23 23.38
N TRP A 206 -28.14 9.10 24.05
CA TRP A 206 -27.96 9.55 25.44
C TRP A 206 -28.19 11.06 25.58
N ILE A 207 -27.59 11.90 24.73
CA ILE A 207 -27.78 13.35 24.74
C ILE A 207 -29.26 13.69 24.47
N SER A 208 -29.91 13.00 23.56
CA SER A 208 -31.33 13.20 23.23
C SER A 208 -32.22 12.84 24.43
N GLY A 209 -31.92 11.73 25.12
CA GLY A 209 -32.64 11.32 26.34
C GLY A 209 -32.50 12.33 27.48
N VAL A 210 -31.25 12.71 27.79
CA VAL A 210 -30.98 13.74 28.81
C VAL A 210 -31.65 15.08 28.47
N SER A 211 -31.62 15.48 27.18
CA SER A 211 -32.27 16.71 26.74
C SER A 211 -33.79 16.69 26.96
N HIS A 212 -34.43 15.53 26.73
CA HIS A 212 -35.84 15.32 27.00
C HIS A 212 -36.15 15.42 28.51
N ASP A 213 -35.38 14.75 29.34
CA ASP A 213 -35.56 14.66 30.77
C ASP A 213 -35.34 16.00 31.49
N ILE A 214 -34.44 16.87 30.95
CA ILE A 214 -34.27 18.23 31.45
C ILE A 214 -35.36 19.15 30.96
N ARG A 215 -35.89 18.97 29.74
CA ARG A 215 -36.94 19.86 29.17
C ARG A 215 -38.22 19.85 30.00
N THR A 216 -38.58 18.72 30.59
CA THR A 216 -39.79 18.57 31.39
C THR A 216 -39.80 19.42 32.66
N PRO A 217 -38.80 19.30 33.60
CA PRO A 217 -38.74 20.16 34.77
C PRO A 217 -38.52 21.64 34.43
N LEU A 218 -37.77 21.91 33.34
CA LEU A 218 -37.57 23.28 32.88
C LEU A 218 -38.87 23.95 32.37
N ALA A 219 -39.74 23.20 31.72
CA ALA A 219 -41.04 23.69 31.31
C ALA A 219 -41.94 24.07 32.52
N LEU A 220 -41.81 23.29 33.62
CA LEU A 220 -42.52 23.64 34.86
C LEU A 220 -41.93 24.93 35.49
N ILE A 221 -40.61 25.06 35.55
CA ILE A 221 -39.98 26.30 36.08
C ILE A 221 -40.39 27.52 35.25
N LEU A 222 -40.38 27.40 33.91
CA LEU A 222 -40.86 28.43 32.98
C LEU A 222 -42.32 28.80 33.24
N GLY A 223 -43.22 27.81 33.38
CA GLY A 223 -44.62 28.01 33.62
C GLY A 223 -44.90 28.73 34.95
N TYR A 224 -44.22 28.33 36.02
CA TYR A 224 -44.38 29.00 37.33
C TYR A 224 -43.74 30.41 37.34
N SER A 225 -42.56 30.57 36.77
CA SER A 225 -41.94 31.91 36.70
C SER A 225 -42.70 32.90 35.86
N ASP A 226 -43.31 32.46 34.72
CA ASP A 226 -44.19 33.30 33.89
C ASP A 226 -45.48 33.73 34.64
N ARG A 227 -46.05 32.80 35.42
CA ARG A 227 -47.19 33.13 36.27
C ARG A 227 -46.83 34.16 37.35
N LEU A 228 -45.71 33.98 38.04
CA LEU A 228 -45.25 34.90 39.08
C LEU A 228 -44.87 36.29 38.52
N LYS A 229 -44.30 36.37 37.30
CA LYS A 229 -44.02 37.61 36.57
C LYS A 229 -45.29 38.41 36.32
N LYS A 230 -46.40 37.75 36.02
CA LYS A 230 -47.72 38.35 35.67
C LYS A 230 -48.60 38.62 36.88
N ASP A 231 -48.24 38.15 38.07
CA ASP A 231 -49.04 38.31 39.30
C ASP A 231 -48.86 39.75 39.88
N GLU A 232 -49.88 40.57 39.76
CA GLU A 232 -49.87 41.95 40.25
C GLU A 232 -49.91 42.06 41.79
N SER A 233 -50.25 40.98 42.51
CA SER A 233 -50.24 40.94 43.96
C SER A 233 -48.85 40.87 44.57
N LEU A 234 -47.85 40.51 43.76
CA LEU A 234 -46.43 40.40 44.19
C LEU A 234 -45.69 41.73 44.18
N SER A 235 -44.71 41.87 45.05
CA SER A 235 -43.82 43.02 45.08
C SER A 235 -43.01 43.15 43.76
N LYS A 236 -42.61 44.35 43.41
CA LYS A 236 -41.81 44.61 42.20
C LYS A 236 -40.54 43.77 42.18
N ASP A 237 -39.88 43.59 43.33
CA ASP A 237 -38.65 42.79 43.43
C ASP A 237 -38.92 41.27 43.20
N ALA A 238 -40.06 40.77 43.69
CA ALA A 238 -40.45 39.39 43.46
C ALA A 238 -40.76 39.12 41.97
N ARG A 239 -41.45 40.04 41.32
CA ARG A 239 -41.75 39.95 39.86
C ARG A 239 -40.45 40.04 39.04
N LYS A 240 -39.51 40.91 39.40
CA LYS A 240 -38.20 41.03 38.76
C LYS A 240 -37.37 39.74 38.96
N SER A 241 -37.45 39.11 40.12
CA SER A 241 -36.80 37.83 40.36
C SER A 241 -37.41 36.73 39.50
N ALA A 242 -38.73 36.69 39.36
CA ALA A 242 -39.41 35.72 38.50
C ALA A 242 -39.07 35.94 37.03
N GLU A 243 -38.91 37.17 36.59
CA GLU A 243 -38.47 37.51 35.24
C GLU A 243 -37.07 37.03 34.94
N ILE A 244 -36.11 37.21 35.86
CA ILE A 244 -34.77 36.68 35.76
C ILE A 244 -34.77 35.15 35.70
N ILE A 245 -35.60 34.47 36.53
CA ILE A 245 -35.71 33.02 36.50
C ILE A 245 -36.28 32.56 35.16
N CYS A 246 -37.27 33.22 34.62
CA CYS A 246 -37.86 32.96 33.33
C CYS A 246 -36.82 33.07 32.20
N GLY A 247 -36.09 34.19 32.15
CA GLY A 247 -35.04 34.46 31.19
C GLY A 247 -33.92 33.41 31.23
N GLN A 248 -33.40 33.11 32.43
CA GLN A 248 -32.35 32.08 32.59
C GLN A 248 -32.84 30.69 32.17
N SER A 249 -34.08 30.36 32.43
CA SER A 249 -34.70 29.11 32.02
C SER A 249 -34.84 28.99 30.50
N LEU A 250 -35.16 30.07 29.79
CA LEU A 250 -35.16 30.12 28.33
C LEU A 250 -33.75 29.90 27.75
N ILE A 251 -32.74 30.52 28.35
CA ILE A 251 -31.34 30.33 27.96
C ILE A 251 -30.93 28.84 28.13
N ILE A 252 -31.24 28.20 29.26
CA ILE A 252 -30.95 26.79 29.49
C ILE A 252 -31.63 25.92 28.46
N ARG A 253 -32.89 26.17 28.12
CA ARG A 253 -33.63 25.43 27.08
C ARG A 253 -32.93 25.53 25.73
N GLN A 254 -32.52 26.74 25.33
CA GLN A 254 -31.80 26.95 24.11
C GLN A 254 -30.49 26.22 24.06
N LEU A 255 -29.68 26.23 25.15
CA LEU A 255 -28.41 25.51 25.24
C LEU A 255 -28.61 24.00 25.09
N ILE A 256 -29.66 23.43 25.69
CA ILE A 256 -29.98 21.99 25.56
C ILE A 256 -30.39 21.67 24.12
N ASP A 257 -31.18 22.50 23.48
CA ASP A 257 -31.61 22.33 22.09
C ASP A 257 -30.44 22.47 21.11
N ASP A 258 -29.48 23.38 21.41
CA ASP A 258 -28.25 23.55 20.64
C ASP A 258 -27.29 22.37 20.81
N LEU A 259 -27.14 21.84 22.03
CA LEU A 259 -26.33 20.66 22.34
C LEU A 259 -26.85 19.42 21.59
N ASN A 260 -28.18 19.19 21.66
CA ASN A 260 -28.82 18.07 20.99
C ASN A 260 -28.66 18.16 19.47
N LEU A 261 -28.90 19.34 18.88
CA LEU A 261 -28.75 19.55 17.44
C LEU A 261 -27.27 19.42 16.99
N THR A 262 -26.35 20.01 17.75
CA THR A 262 -24.91 19.90 17.48
C THR A 262 -24.44 18.45 17.48
N SER A 263 -24.88 17.67 18.47
CA SER A 263 -24.60 16.23 18.53
C SER A 263 -25.16 15.48 17.33
N LYS A 264 -26.43 15.70 17.00
CA LYS A 264 -27.06 15.04 15.83
C LYS A 264 -26.38 15.38 14.51
N LEU A 265 -25.97 16.64 14.31
CA LEU A 265 -25.26 17.08 13.11
C LEU A 265 -23.83 16.50 13.06
N ALA A 266 -23.10 16.49 14.18
CA ALA A 266 -21.74 15.97 14.27
C ALA A 266 -21.66 14.48 13.88
N TYR A 267 -22.67 13.69 14.21
CA TYR A 267 -22.72 12.26 13.94
C TYR A 267 -23.62 11.89 12.75
N GLN A 268 -23.99 12.88 11.91
CA GLN A 268 -24.85 12.69 10.72
C GLN A 268 -26.21 12.02 11.05
N ALA A 269 -26.66 12.13 12.29
CA ALA A 269 -27.94 11.58 12.75
C ALA A 269 -29.14 12.51 12.47
N GLN A 270 -28.88 13.72 11.96
CA GLN A 270 -29.92 14.71 11.58
C GLN A 270 -30.08 14.72 10.05
N PRO A 271 -31.20 14.21 9.50
CA PRO A 271 -31.49 14.39 8.08
C PRO A 271 -31.74 15.87 7.77
N LEU A 272 -31.05 16.40 6.77
CA LEU A 272 -31.24 17.77 6.31
C LEU A 272 -32.57 17.86 5.48
N LYS A 273 -33.42 18.82 5.82
CA LYS A 273 -34.61 19.15 5.05
C LYS A 273 -34.24 20.14 3.94
N LYS A 274 -33.44 19.69 2.98
CA LYS A 274 -32.98 20.53 1.87
C LYS A 274 -34.15 20.93 0.96
N SER A 275 -34.27 22.24 0.71
CA SER A 275 -35.20 22.83 -0.26
C SER A 275 -34.49 23.93 -1.03
N LEU A 276 -35.06 24.31 -2.18
CA LEU A 276 -34.54 25.43 -2.94
C LEU A 276 -34.90 26.73 -2.21
N CYS A 277 -33.92 27.48 -1.73
CA CYS A 277 -34.09 28.68 -0.93
C CYS A 277 -33.13 29.80 -1.38
N SER A 278 -33.49 31.05 -1.08
CA SER A 278 -32.68 32.23 -1.34
C SER A 278 -31.85 32.60 -0.11
N PRO A 279 -30.49 32.65 -0.20
CA PRO A 279 -29.65 33.11 0.88
C PRO A 279 -29.95 34.53 1.37
N ALA A 280 -30.31 35.42 0.47
CA ALA A 280 -30.70 36.79 0.76
C ALA A 280 -32.05 36.86 1.53
N GLN A 281 -33.00 36.02 1.14
CA GLN A 281 -34.28 35.96 1.86
C GLN A 281 -34.11 35.39 3.26
N ILE A 282 -33.31 34.33 3.45
CA ILE A 282 -33.03 33.76 4.78
C ILE A 282 -32.40 34.81 5.70
N LEU A 283 -31.46 35.61 5.17
CA LEU A 283 -30.83 36.67 5.94
C LEU A 283 -31.84 37.75 6.36
N ARG A 284 -32.71 38.23 5.43
CA ARG A 284 -33.75 39.23 5.75
C ARG A 284 -34.77 38.70 6.76
N GLU A 285 -35.22 37.46 6.61
CA GLU A 285 -36.12 36.83 7.58
C GLU A 285 -35.49 36.69 8.96
N CYS A 286 -34.18 36.33 9.01
CA CYS A 286 -33.47 36.23 10.27
C CYS A 286 -33.35 37.56 10.99
N ALA A 287 -33.00 38.62 10.28
CA ALA A 287 -32.93 39.98 10.84
C ALA A 287 -34.31 40.50 11.28
N ALA A 288 -35.37 40.29 10.49
CA ALA A 288 -36.72 40.65 10.84
C ALA A 288 -37.22 39.96 12.11
N ASP A 289 -36.96 38.63 12.26
CA ASP A 289 -37.34 37.90 13.46
C ASP A 289 -36.63 38.45 14.70
N MET A 290 -35.35 38.77 14.60
CA MET A 290 -34.58 39.35 15.73
C MET A 290 -35.11 40.72 16.12
N TYR A 291 -35.41 41.56 15.15
CA TYR A 291 -35.97 42.89 15.42
C TYR A 291 -37.35 42.81 16.10
N ASN A 292 -38.22 41.85 15.66
CA ASN A 292 -39.55 41.69 16.27
C ASN A 292 -39.53 41.09 17.69
N GLU A 293 -38.48 40.28 18.02
CA GLU A 293 -38.29 39.74 19.37
C GLU A 293 -37.83 40.83 20.35
N GLU A 294 -37.04 41.80 19.89
CA GLU A 294 -36.59 42.96 20.71
C GLU A 294 -37.72 43.93 21.06
N THR A 295 -38.76 44.03 20.19
CA THR A 295 -39.91 44.96 20.44
C THR A 295 -40.96 44.41 21.43
N GLY A 296 -40.87 43.11 21.83
CA GLY A 296 -41.83 42.43 22.70
C GLY A 296 -41.55 42.49 24.22
N GLU A 297 -40.36 42.86 24.69
CA GLU A 297 -39.99 42.94 26.10
C GLU A 297 -39.26 44.26 26.37
N GLU A 298 -39.68 45.02 27.41
CA GLU A 298 -39.21 46.32 27.83
C GLU A 298 -37.72 46.44 28.25
N VAL A 299 -36.84 45.62 27.69
CA VAL A 299 -35.40 45.69 27.87
C VAL A 299 -34.71 45.62 26.50
N ALA A 300 -35.19 46.41 25.54
CA ALA A 300 -34.41 46.75 24.37
C ALA A 300 -33.27 47.67 24.84
N GLU A 301 -32.03 47.18 24.83
CA GLU A 301 -30.89 48.07 24.82
C GLU A 301 -31.00 48.90 23.53
N GLU A 302 -31.40 50.15 23.66
CA GLU A 302 -31.73 51.11 22.58
C GLU A 302 -30.61 51.37 21.55
N ASN A 303 -29.53 50.57 21.58
CA ASN A 303 -28.28 50.86 20.86
C ASN A 303 -27.73 49.76 19.97
N THR A 304 -28.48 48.69 19.66
CA THR A 304 -28.02 47.69 18.70
C THR A 304 -28.60 47.90 17.31
N ASP A 305 -27.77 48.20 16.33
CA ASP A 305 -28.14 48.45 14.93
C ASP A 305 -27.69 47.27 14.08
N ILE A 306 -28.60 46.58 13.36
CA ILE A 306 -28.29 45.46 12.46
C ILE A 306 -28.35 45.96 11.01
N GLU A 307 -27.17 46.09 10.39
CA GLU A 307 -27.02 46.51 9.00
C GLU A 307 -26.84 45.30 8.09
N LEU A 308 -27.64 45.21 7.04
CA LEU A 308 -27.55 44.15 6.05
C LEU A 308 -26.96 44.70 4.75
N ILE A 309 -25.87 44.10 4.31
CA ILE A 309 -25.19 44.39 3.03
C ILE A 309 -25.28 43.13 2.15
N ILE A 310 -26.14 43.20 1.10
CA ILE A 310 -26.35 42.09 0.18
C ILE A 310 -25.75 42.48 -1.17
N ASP A 311 -24.74 41.77 -1.60
CA ASP A 311 -24.13 42.02 -2.91
C ASP A 311 -25.13 41.68 -4.03
N PRO A 312 -25.28 42.53 -5.06
CA PRO A 312 -26.34 42.39 -6.09
C PRO A 312 -26.33 41.04 -6.81
N GLU A 313 -25.18 40.40 -6.94
CA GLU A 313 -25.01 39.09 -7.56
C GLU A 313 -25.68 37.97 -6.74
N THR A 314 -25.82 38.13 -5.40
CA THR A 314 -26.40 37.13 -4.51
C THR A 314 -27.92 37.21 -4.42
N GLU A 315 -28.52 38.29 -4.87
CA GLU A 315 -29.99 38.59 -4.72
C GLU A 315 -30.86 37.54 -5.41
N LYS A 316 -30.46 37.09 -6.60
CA LYS A 316 -31.21 36.11 -7.41
C LYS A 316 -30.79 34.68 -7.22
N VAL A 317 -29.71 34.44 -6.48
CA VAL A 317 -29.16 33.10 -6.28
C VAL A 317 -30.11 32.25 -5.45
N LYS A 318 -30.28 31.02 -5.87
CA LYS A 318 -31.00 29.99 -5.11
C LYS A 318 -30.05 28.81 -4.87
N ILE A 319 -30.07 28.30 -3.65
CA ILE A 319 -29.27 27.15 -3.23
C ILE A 319 -30.18 26.04 -2.69
N THR A 320 -29.70 24.80 -2.76
CA THR A 320 -30.39 23.64 -2.16
C THR A 320 -29.88 23.44 -0.73
N ALA A 321 -30.59 23.97 0.25
CA ALA A 321 -30.18 23.97 1.64
C ALA A 321 -31.33 23.79 2.62
N ASP A 322 -31.04 23.55 3.87
CA ASP A 322 -32.02 23.58 4.96
C ASP A 322 -32.09 25.01 5.51
N ALA A 323 -33.10 25.77 5.03
CA ALA A 323 -33.29 27.17 5.38
C ALA A 323 -33.46 27.38 6.87
N GLY A 324 -34.12 26.44 7.59
CA GLY A 324 -34.31 26.54 9.03
C GLY A 324 -32.99 26.45 9.82
N LEU A 325 -32.10 25.53 9.39
CA LEU A 325 -30.79 25.40 10.01
C LEU A 325 -29.89 26.60 9.70
N LEU A 326 -29.92 27.11 8.45
CA LEU A 326 -29.14 28.31 8.08
C LEU A 326 -29.62 29.55 8.86
N LYS A 327 -30.91 29.74 8.99
CA LYS A 327 -31.52 30.82 9.80
C LYS A 327 -31.05 30.71 11.25
N ARG A 328 -31.03 29.49 11.83
CA ARG A 328 -30.55 29.25 13.19
C ARG A 328 -29.06 29.56 13.35
N ALA A 329 -28.22 29.24 12.35
CA ALA A 329 -26.79 29.55 12.35
C ALA A 329 -26.57 31.09 12.33
N LEU A 330 -27.26 31.80 11.44
CA LEU A 330 -27.19 33.27 11.36
C LEU A 330 -27.62 33.91 12.67
N ARG A 331 -28.76 33.47 13.24
CA ARG A 331 -29.24 33.94 14.53
C ARG A 331 -28.21 33.73 15.66
N ASN A 332 -27.50 32.60 15.66
CA ASN A 332 -26.42 32.35 16.63
C ASN A 332 -25.22 33.32 16.45
N LEU A 333 -24.84 33.62 15.20
CA LEU A 333 -23.74 34.56 14.93
C LEU A 333 -24.10 35.99 15.34
N ILE A 334 -25.26 36.46 14.87
CA ILE A 334 -25.72 37.83 15.18
C ILE A 334 -25.98 37.95 16.69
N GLY A 335 -26.65 37.00 17.31
CA GLY A 335 -26.95 36.97 18.73
C GLY A 335 -25.71 36.90 19.62
N ASN A 336 -24.61 36.28 19.15
CA ASN A 336 -23.34 36.36 19.85
C ASN A 336 -22.77 37.77 19.83
N SER A 337 -22.81 38.46 18.70
CA SER A 337 -22.34 39.86 18.61
C SER A 337 -23.14 40.80 19.53
N VAL A 338 -24.46 40.66 19.58
CA VAL A 338 -25.31 41.46 20.52
C VAL A 338 -24.97 41.12 21.97
N ARG A 339 -24.97 39.86 22.36
CA ARG A 339 -24.76 39.41 23.76
C ARG A 339 -23.41 39.82 24.34
N HIS A 340 -22.35 39.81 23.51
CA HIS A 340 -21.00 40.13 23.95
C HIS A 340 -20.70 41.64 23.95
N ASN A 341 -21.65 42.48 23.50
CA ASN A 341 -21.55 43.95 23.50
C ASN A 341 -22.73 44.59 24.24
N PRO A 342 -22.84 44.42 25.58
CA PRO A 342 -24.02 44.89 26.35
C PRO A 342 -24.18 46.43 26.38
N GLY A 343 -23.22 47.19 25.91
CA GLY A 343 -23.37 48.65 25.71
C GLY A 343 -23.89 49.06 24.36
N GLY A 344 -24.42 48.09 23.58
CA GLY A 344 -24.82 48.26 22.20
C GLY A 344 -23.66 48.19 21.19
N CYS A 345 -23.95 47.76 20.00
CA CYS A 345 -23.00 47.73 18.89
C CYS A 345 -23.71 47.74 17.56
N ARG A 346 -23.04 48.14 16.50
CA ARG A 346 -23.50 47.90 15.14
C ARG A 346 -23.05 46.53 14.71
N VAL A 347 -23.97 45.67 14.26
CA VAL A 347 -23.71 44.36 13.70
C VAL A 347 -23.96 44.41 12.17
N THR A 348 -22.88 44.34 11.41
CA THR A 348 -22.96 44.33 9.95
C THR A 348 -22.95 42.89 9.47
N VAL A 349 -23.94 42.48 8.72
CA VAL A 349 -24.00 41.17 8.08
C VAL A 349 -23.91 41.34 6.58
N ARG A 350 -22.79 40.88 6.00
CA ARG A 350 -22.58 40.95 4.57
C ARG A 350 -22.78 39.59 3.92
N LEU A 351 -23.56 39.55 2.82
CA LEU A 351 -23.78 38.38 1.99
C LEU A 351 -23.14 38.59 0.62
N TYR A 352 -22.22 37.71 0.25
CA TYR A 352 -21.54 37.77 -1.05
C TYR A 352 -21.14 36.38 -1.57
N ILE A 353 -20.70 36.31 -2.84
CA ILE A 353 -20.19 35.10 -3.48
C ILE A 353 -18.67 35.19 -3.61
N LYS A 354 -17.98 34.14 -3.20
CA LYS A 354 -16.55 33.98 -3.36
C LYS A 354 -16.25 32.56 -3.87
N GLU A 355 -15.57 32.43 -5.01
CA GLU A 355 -15.12 31.12 -5.56
C GLU A 355 -16.21 30.03 -5.61
N LYS A 356 -17.44 30.37 -6.04
CA LYS A 356 -18.63 29.49 -6.04
C LYS A 356 -19.11 29.06 -4.65
N GLN A 357 -18.83 29.87 -3.67
CA GLN A 357 -19.31 29.70 -2.30
C GLN A 357 -20.17 30.90 -1.91
N ILE A 358 -21.23 30.65 -1.14
CA ILE A 358 -22.03 31.68 -0.48
C ILE A 358 -21.38 31.97 0.85
N VAL A 359 -21.12 33.22 1.14
CA VAL A 359 -20.48 33.68 2.37
C VAL A 359 -21.40 34.69 3.09
N TRP A 360 -21.70 34.38 4.34
CA TRP A 360 -22.30 35.34 5.29
C TRP A 360 -21.18 35.76 6.27
N GLU A 361 -20.71 36.96 6.12
CA GLU A 361 -19.76 37.59 7.03
C GLU A 361 -20.54 38.35 8.11
N VAL A 362 -20.28 38.05 9.37
CA VAL A 362 -20.87 38.76 10.51
C VAL A 362 -19.77 39.50 11.25
N ARG A 363 -19.90 40.80 11.29
CA ARG A 363 -18.96 41.72 11.93
C ARG A 363 -19.69 42.62 12.95
N ASP A 364 -19.15 42.77 14.14
CA ASP A 364 -19.61 43.77 15.11
C ASP A 364 -18.63 44.93 15.21
N SER A 365 -19.14 46.13 15.62
CA SER A 365 -18.31 47.32 15.89
C SER A 365 -17.63 47.28 17.27
N GLY A 366 -17.89 46.22 18.05
CA GLY A 366 -17.37 46.04 19.40
C GLY A 366 -16.11 45.15 19.46
N LYS A 367 -16.10 44.29 20.49
CA LYS A 367 -14.88 43.50 20.85
C LYS A 367 -14.54 42.38 19.88
N GLY A 368 -15.49 41.96 19.01
CA GLY A 368 -15.30 40.78 18.16
C GLY A 368 -15.13 39.47 18.93
N ILE A 369 -14.71 38.41 18.22
CA ILE A 369 -14.50 37.08 18.81
C ILE A 369 -13.05 37.03 19.33
N PRO A 370 -12.81 36.71 20.63
CA PRO A 370 -11.46 36.64 21.21
C PRO A 370 -10.67 35.43 20.61
N GLU A 371 -9.34 35.58 20.48
CA GLU A 371 -8.42 34.54 20.00
C GLU A 371 -8.56 33.23 20.79
N ALA A 372 -8.69 33.31 22.11
CA ALA A 372 -8.87 32.14 22.97
C ALA A 372 -10.15 31.34 22.65
N VAL A 373 -11.19 31.97 22.07
CA VAL A 373 -12.41 31.28 21.63
C VAL A 373 -12.12 30.53 20.34
N VAL A 374 -11.41 31.12 19.39
CA VAL A 374 -11.04 30.52 18.10
C VAL A 374 -10.12 29.33 18.31
N GLU A 375 -9.08 29.46 19.15
CA GLU A 375 -8.15 28.36 19.48
C GLU A 375 -8.85 27.18 20.17
N ASN A 376 -9.83 27.46 21.03
CA ASN A 376 -10.58 26.42 21.75
C ASN A 376 -11.70 25.79 20.94
N MET A 377 -11.98 26.23 19.72
CA MET A 377 -13.03 25.63 18.86
C MET A 377 -12.76 24.15 18.55
N ASP A 378 -11.51 23.76 18.44
CA ASP A 378 -11.08 22.38 18.14
C ASP A 378 -10.78 21.58 19.42
N SER A 379 -10.67 22.22 20.58
CA SER A 379 -10.44 21.54 21.84
C SER A 379 -11.70 20.78 22.29
N GLN A 380 -11.51 19.56 22.82
CA GLN A 380 -12.62 18.75 23.36
C GLN A 380 -13.19 19.29 24.68
N THR A 381 -12.65 20.36 25.21
CA THR A 381 -13.09 20.98 26.45
C THR A 381 -14.41 21.72 26.20
N GLU A 382 -15.50 21.21 26.75
CA GLU A 382 -16.84 21.77 26.64
C GLU A 382 -16.95 23.05 27.49
N LYS A 383 -16.53 24.18 26.96
CA LYS A 383 -16.88 25.50 27.56
C LYS A 383 -18.21 25.95 26.93
N ILE A 384 -19.19 26.22 27.76
CA ILE A 384 -20.58 26.57 27.40
C ILE A 384 -20.63 27.78 26.44
N HIS A 385 -19.71 28.72 26.54
CA HIS A 385 -19.68 29.94 25.70
C HIS A 385 -19.32 29.70 24.21
N ILE A 386 -18.88 28.49 23.85
CA ILE A 386 -18.48 28.15 22.47
C ILE A 386 -19.58 27.36 21.74
N MET A 387 -20.64 26.93 22.46
CA MET A 387 -21.66 26.03 21.91
C MET A 387 -22.34 26.61 20.67
N GLY A 388 -22.71 27.88 20.67
CA GLY A 388 -23.34 28.54 19.53
C GLY A 388 -22.46 28.53 18.27
N LEU A 389 -21.18 28.84 18.40
CA LEU A 389 -20.22 28.81 17.29
C LEU A 389 -19.97 27.37 16.79
N ARG A 390 -19.92 26.38 17.69
CA ARG A 390 -19.85 24.96 17.32
C ARG A 390 -21.07 24.53 16.52
N LEU A 391 -22.27 24.96 16.92
CA LEU A 391 -23.49 24.70 16.15
C LEU A 391 -23.41 25.30 14.75
N VAL A 392 -22.99 26.56 14.62
CA VAL A 392 -22.79 27.21 13.30
C VAL A 392 -21.83 26.41 12.44
N ARG A 393 -20.68 25.98 13.00
CA ARG A 393 -19.68 25.17 12.30
C ARG A 393 -20.27 23.83 11.83
N GLN A 394 -21.08 23.16 12.65
CA GLN A 394 -21.72 21.90 12.27
C GLN A 394 -22.79 22.10 11.19
N ILE A 395 -23.56 23.17 11.27
CA ILE A 395 -24.54 23.53 10.21
C ILE A 395 -23.81 23.81 8.90
N ALA A 396 -22.73 24.62 8.92
CA ALA A 396 -21.95 24.91 7.72
C ALA A 396 -21.36 23.63 7.11
N LYS A 397 -20.74 22.75 7.91
CA LYS A 397 -20.21 21.45 7.48
C LYS A 397 -21.28 20.54 6.88
N ALA A 398 -22.47 20.49 7.47
CA ALA A 398 -23.58 19.69 6.95
C ALA A 398 -24.07 20.18 5.57
N HIS A 399 -23.79 21.45 5.23
CA HIS A 399 -24.07 22.05 3.93
C HIS A 399 -22.83 22.11 3.01
N GLY A 400 -21.78 21.34 3.31
CA GLY A 400 -20.56 21.26 2.49
C GLY A 400 -19.62 22.45 2.62
N GLY A 401 -19.80 23.30 3.61
CA GLY A 401 -19.00 24.49 3.89
C GLY A 401 -18.25 24.44 5.21
N ASN A 402 -17.91 25.59 5.75
CA ASN A 402 -17.21 25.71 7.04
C ASN A 402 -17.50 27.08 7.71
N LEU A 403 -17.15 27.20 8.99
CA LEU A 403 -17.06 28.47 9.70
C LEU A 403 -15.60 28.90 9.71
N VAL A 404 -15.32 30.08 9.19
CA VAL A 404 -14.00 30.69 9.09
C VAL A 404 -13.93 31.92 10.00
N PHE A 405 -12.79 32.19 10.59
CA PHE A 405 -12.56 33.36 11.42
C PHE A 405 -11.52 34.26 10.77
N CYS A 406 -11.91 35.50 10.49
CA CYS A 406 -11.05 36.50 9.87
C CYS A 406 -10.47 37.42 10.93
N ARG A 407 -9.14 37.48 11.03
CA ARG A 407 -8.45 38.31 12.04
C ARG A 407 -8.55 39.81 11.73
N ARG A 408 -9.00 40.61 12.69
CA ARG A 408 -8.98 42.09 12.65
C ARG A 408 -7.57 42.63 13.00
N GLU A 409 -7.30 43.86 12.64
CA GLU A 409 -6.07 44.56 13.07
C GLU A 409 -5.97 44.70 14.62
N THR A 410 -7.11 44.69 15.30
CA THR A 410 -7.21 44.73 16.76
C THR A 410 -6.86 43.42 17.48
N GLY A 411 -6.59 42.35 16.73
CA GLY A 411 -6.25 41.02 17.29
C GLY A 411 -7.46 40.15 17.60
N CYS A 412 -8.69 40.63 17.40
CA CYS A 412 -9.93 39.84 17.49
C CYS A 412 -10.36 39.33 16.13
N TYR A 413 -11.45 38.55 16.06
CA TYR A 413 -11.90 37.90 14.83
C TYR A 413 -13.34 38.25 14.50
N ASP A 414 -13.62 38.31 13.18
CA ASP A 414 -14.94 38.25 12.58
C ASP A 414 -15.29 36.82 12.20
N ALA A 415 -16.58 36.50 12.07
CA ALA A 415 -17.01 35.18 11.68
C ALA A 415 -17.57 35.19 10.26
N GLU A 416 -17.08 34.29 9.42
CA GLU A 416 -17.60 34.01 8.08
C GLU A 416 -18.20 32.60 8.05
N MET A 417 -19.51 32.49 7.83
CA MET A 417 -20.15 31.21 7.51
C MET A 417 -20.12 31.01 6.00
N VAL A 418 -19.39 30.00 5.57
CA VAL A 418 -19.19 29.65 4.15
C VAL A 418 -19.96 28.40 3.82
N ILE A 419 -20.68 28.39 2.69
CA ILE A 419 -21.40 27.22 2.17
C ILE A 419 -21.09 27.02 0.70
N CYS A 420 -20.80 25.77 0.29
CA CYS A 420 -20.57 25.44 -1.09
C CYS A 420 -21.88 25.49 -1.90
N MET A 421 -21.81 26.07 -3.09
CA MET A 421 -22.91 26.04 -4.06
C MET A 421 -22.94 24.66 -4.73
N ASP A 422 -24.13 24.05 -4.86
CA ASP A 422 -24.29 22.82 -5.63
C ASP A 422 -23.98 23.05 -7.12
N LYS A 423 -23.50 22.00 -7.81
CA LYS A 423 -23.17 22.05 -9.26
C LYS A 423 -24.37 22.52 -10.14
N ASN A 424 -25.56 22.49 -9.64
CA ASN A 424 -26.81 22.88 -10.33
C ASN A 424 -27.31 24.28 -9.92
N THR A 425 -26.53 25.06 -9.18
CA THR A 425 -26.94 26.42 -8.80
C THR A 425 -26.81 27.33 -10.03
N ASN A 426 -27.93 27.79 -10.56
CA ASN A 426 -27.96 28.82 -11.61
C ASN A 426 -27.62 30.17 -10.96
N ILE A 427 -26.55 30.78 -11.41
CA ILE A 427 -26.13 32.17 -11.11
C ILE A 427 -26.90 33.10 -12.03
#